data_3febe392a82409ce0d19e1549a7e9d81
#
_entry.id   3febe392a82409ce0d19e1549a7e9d81
#
_cell.length_a   1.000
_cell.length_b   1.000
_cell.length_c   1.000
_cell.angle_alpha   90.00
_cell.angle_beta   90.00
_cell.angle_gamma   90.00
#
_symmetry.space_group_name_H-M   'P 1'
#
loop_
_entity.id
_entity.type
_entity.pdbx_description
1 polymer ?
#
loop_
_entity_poly.entity_id
_entity_poly.type
_entity_poly.pdbx_seq_one_letter_code
_entity_poly.pdbx_strand_id
1 'polypeptide(L)'
;MRLSLIACLLLGTGVVAYGQQSMPRMTSVDPMNGKVGDVIVVTGENLQKDAVAKVFLTDGKNDTPVEVTEQTGTTIKFKIPVKAAPGRLTVMVLTTGKDAKYIEQPVKVTIDEPDAKTDPH
;
A
#
# COMPACT_ATOMS: atom_id res chain seq x y z
N MET A 1 -46.88 12.73 -20.98
CA MET A 1 -46.53 12.91 -20.72
C MET A 1 -45.94 12.73 -19.92
N ARG A 2 -45.49 12.73 -19.65
CA ARG A 2 -45.05 12.66 -18.89
C ARG A 2 -44.08 11.89 -18.75
N LEU A 3 -43.73 11.24 -18.82
CA LEU A 3 -42.93 10.39 -18.74
C LEU A 3 -41.63 10.73 -18.85
N SER A 4 -41.42 11.35 -19.37
CA SER A 4 -40.21 11.80 -19.62
C SER A 4 -39.44 11.85 -18.39
N LEU A 5 -39.99 12.24 -17.47
CA LEU A 5 -39.33 12.39 -16.31
C LEU A 5 -38.52 11.25 -15.94
N ILE A 6 -38.92 10.23 -16.27
CA ILE A 6 -38.24 9.13 -15.97
C ILE A 6 -36.84 9.16 -16.30
N ALA A 7 -36.56 9.58 -17.35
CA ALA A 7 -35.25 9.54 -17.80
C ALA A 7 -34.33 10.10 -16.82
N CYS A 8 -34.70 11.10 -16.31
CA CYS A 8 -33.78 11.71 -15.53
C CYS A 8 -33.24 10.96 -14.44
N LEU A 9 -33.99 10.30 -13.86
CA LEU A 9 -33.48 9.70 -12.79
C LEU A 9 -32.34 8.87 -12.95
N LEU A 10 -32.37 8.14 -13.85
CA LEU A 10 -31.36 7.27 -13.96
C LEU A 10 -30.05 7.84 -14.09
N LEU A 11 -30.01 8.86 -14.68
CA LEU A 11 -28.76 9.33 -14.96
C LEU A 11 -28.02 9.60 -13.74
N GLY A 12 -28.61 9.97 -12.78
CA GLY A 12 -27.86 10.36 -11.69
C GLY A 12 -27.03 9.30 -11.11
N THR A 13 -27.50 8.19 -11.16
CA THR A 13 -26.80 7.18 -10.55
C THR A 13 -25.47 6.93 -11.06
N GLY A 14 -25.34 6.91 -12.24
CA GLY A 14 -24.09 6.54 -12.76
C GLY A 14 -23.04 7.44 -12.33
N VAL A 15 -23.33 8.58 -12.19
CA VAL A 15 -22.38 9.50 -11.89
C VAL A 15 -21.62 9.28 -10.66
N VAL A 16 -22.27 8.99 -9.71
CA VAL A 16 -21.67 8.80 -8.53
C VAL A 16 -20.52 7.92 -8.51
N ALA A 17 -20.69 6.88 -9.09
CA ALA A 17 -19.68 5.93 -9.08
C ALA A 17 -18.33 6.39 -9.33
N TYR A 18 -18.15 7.09 -10.37
CA TYR A 18 -16.83 7.37 -10.60
C TYR A 18 -16.30 8.55 -9.97
N GLY A 19 -17.01 9.20 -9.29
CA GLY A 19 -16.50 10.36 -8.73
C GLY A 19 -15.55 9.97 -7.66
N GLN A 20 -15.65 8.77 -7.17
CA GLN A 20 -14.82 8.42 -6.15
C GLN A 20 -13.56 7.85 -6.54
N GLN A 21 -12.49 8.26 -5.98
CA GLN A 21 -11.26 7.70 -6.29
C GLN A 21 -11.13 6.54 -5.39
N SER A 22 -10.68 5.45 -5.88
CA SER A 22 -10.50 4.26 -5.08
C SER A 22 -9.21 4.38 -4.31
N MET A 23 -9.28 4.28 -3.02
CA MET A 23 -8.11 4.40 -2.20
C MET A 23 -7.38 3.08 -2.09
N PRO A 24 -6.07 3.09 -2.08
CA PRO A 24 -5.32 1.87 -1.88
C PRO A 24 -5.57 1.34 -0.49
N ARG A 25 -5.74 0.05 -0.38
CA ARG A 25 -6.00 -0.55 0.90
C ARG A 25 -5.35 -1.90 0.99
N MET A 26 -4.43 -2.06 1.91
CA MET A 26 -3.74 -3.32 2.09
C MET A 26 -4.42 -4.09 3.20
N THR A 27 -4.57 -5.38 3.01
CA THR A 27 -5.29 -6.20 3.98
C THR A 27 -4.41 -7.22 4.66
N SER A 28 -3.31 -7.62 4.04
CA SER A 28 -2.42 -8.58 4.68
C SER A 28 -1.02 -8.51 4.12
N VAL A 29 -0.07 -9.01 4.88
CA VAL A 29 1.32 -9.09 4.43
C VAL A 29 1.79 -10.52 4.72
N ASP A 30 2.70 -11.01 3.90
CA ASP A 30 3.21 -12.34 4.07
C ASP A 30 4.61 -12.43 3.51
N PRO A 31 5.58 -12.81 4.29
CA PRO A 31 5.48 -13.08 5.72
C PRO A 31 5.31 -11.80 6.52
N MET A 32 4.94 -11.92 7.78
CA MET A 32 4.73 -10.74 8.61
C MET A 32 6.04 -10.25 9.18
N ASN A 33 7.11 -10.97 8.98
CA ASN A 33 8.41 -10.51 9.44
C ASN A 33 9.48 -11.00 8.48
N GLY A 34 10.60 -10.32 8.47
CA GLY A 34 11.68 -10.69 7.59
C GLY A 34 12.91 -9.86 7.88
N LYS A 35 13.96 -10.13 7.12
CA LYS A 35 15.22 -9.42 7.25
C LYS A 35 15.50 -8.60 6.02
N VAL A 36 16.48 -7.74 6.11
CA VAL A 36 16.88 -6.94 4.96
C VAL A 36 17.10 -7.87 3.78
N GLY A 37 16.56 -7.51 2.66
CA GLY A 37 16.68 -8.30 1.43
C GLY A 37 15.55 -9.28 1.19
N ASP A 38 14.77 -9.58 2.20
CA ASP A 38 13.66 -10.51 2.04
C ASP A 38 12.54 -9.84 1.27
N VAL A 39 11.75 -10.63 0.59
CA VAL A 39 10.62 -10.12 -0.17
C VAL A 39 9.36 -10.29 0.65
N ILE A 40 8.59 -9.23 0.73
CA ILE A 40 7.33 -9.25 1.44
C ILE A 40 6.22 -9.09 0.40
N VAL A 41 5.17 -9.89 0.51
CA VAL A 41 4.04 -9.83 -0.39
C VAL A 41 2.88 -9.19 0.34
N VAL A 42 2.36 -8.10 -0.20
CA VAL A 42 1.23 -7.43 0.37
C VAL A 42 0.03 -7.67 -0.51
N THR A 43 -1.10 -7.99 0.09
CA THR A 43 -2.34 -8.22 -0.66
C THR A 43 -3.34 -7.14 -0.27
N GLY A 44 -4.15 -6.73 -1.19
CA GLY A 44 -5.15 -5.71 -0.92
C GLY A 44 -5.93 -5.32 -2.16
N GLU A 45 -6.34 -4.06 -2.23
CA GLU A 45 -7.11 -3.54 -3.32
C GLU A 45 -6.58 -2.21 -3.77
N ASN A 46 -6.74 -1.92 -5.04
CA ASN A 46 -6.33 -0.65 -5.63
C ASN A 46 -4.85 -0.36 -5.43
N LEU A 47 -4.04 -1.40 -5.59
CA LEU A 47 -2.61 -1.26 -5.38
C LEU A 47 -1.82 -1.05 -6.66
N GLN A 48 -2.51 -0.92 -7.79
CA GLN A 48 -1.84 -0.75 -9.08
C GLN A 48 -1.07 0.56 -9.17
N LYS A 49 -0.19 0.64 -10.10
CA LYS A 49 0.67 1.80 -10.25
C LYS A 49 -0.04 3.13 -10.42
N ASP A 50 -1.21 3.13 -10.98
CA ASP A 50 -1.91 4.39 -11.13
C ASP A 50 -2.63 4.81 -9.85
N ALA A 51 -2.56 4.02 -8.80
CA ALA A 51 -3.14 4.39 -7.53
C ALA A 51 -2.03 4.55 -6.47
N VAL A 52 -0.96 3.77 -6.57
CA VAL A 52 0.11 3.80 -5.60
C VAL A 52 1.42 4.14 -6.29
N ALA A 53 1.98 5.27 -5.97
CA ALA A 53 3.23 5.71 -6.60
C ALA A 53 4.43 5.13 -5.90
N LYS A 54 4.41 5.03 -4.60
CA LYS A 54 5.52 4.51 -3.82
C LYS A 54 5.06 3.85 -2.55
N VAL A 55 5.89 2.98 -2.01
CA VAL A 55 5.59 2.27 -0.78
C VAL A 55 6.74 2.50 0.19
N PHE A 56 6.40 2.67 1.44
CA PHE A 56 7.38 2.96 2.48
C PHE A 56 7.13 2.08 3.71
N LEU A 57 8.16 1.92 4.51
CA LEU A 57 8.01 1.35 5.83
C LEU A 57 8.29 2.49 6.80
N THR A 58 7.44 2.68 7.78
CA THR A 58 7.56 3.82 8.67
C THR A 58 7.41 3.42 10.12
N ASP A 59 8.15 4.10 10.98
CA ASP A 59 8.03 3.89 12.40
C ASP A 59 7.32 5.09 13.04
N GLY A 60 6.74 5.94 12.21
CA GLY A 60 6.05 7.11 12.72
C GLY A 60 6.92 8.35 12.67
N LYS A 61 8.21 8.18 12.60
CA LYS A 61 9.11 9.32 12.51
C LYS A 61 9.95 9.25 11.26
N ASN A 62 10.38 8.05 10.91
CA ASN A 62 11.22 7.89 9.73
C ASN A 62 10.51 7.04 8.71
N ASP A 63 10.49 7.50 7.47
CA ASP A 63 9.84 6.79 6.38
C ASP A 63 10.92 6.27 5.47
N THR A 64 10.98 4.98 5.29
CA THR A 64 12.01 4.35 4.48
C THR A 64 11.39 3.79 3.22
N PRO A 65 11.75 4.29 2.05
CA PRO A 65 11.16 3.77 0.82
C PRO A 65 11.64 2.35 0.54
N VAL A 66 10.78 1.53 -0.01
CA VAL A 66 11.13 0.16 -0.32
C VAL A 66 11.17 -0.03 -1.83
N GLU A 67 11.88 -1.05 -2.25
CA GLU A 67 11.97 -1.35 -3.66
C GLU A 67 10.84 -2.29 -4.04
N VAL A 68 9.91 -1.82 -4.85
CA VAL A 68 8.77 -2.64 -5.28
C VAL A 68 9.24 -3.47 -6.45
N THR A 69 9.12 -4.77 -6.35
CA THR A 69 9.55 -5.66 -7.41
C THR A 69 8.39 -6.13 -8.28
N GLU A 70 7.18 -6.07 -7.76
CA GLU A 70 6.03 -6.46 -8.55
C GLU A 70 4.81 -5.71 -8.03
N GLN A 71 3.96 -5.24 -8.90
CA GLN A 71 2.81 -4.45 -8.48
C GLN A 71 1.63 -4.70 -9.40
N THR A 72 0.53 -5.14 -8.82
CA THR A 72 -0.72 -5.32 -9.55
C THR A 72 -1.81 -4.66 -8.73
N GLY A 73 -3.03 -4.75 -9.15
CA GLY A 73 -4.13 -4.14 -8.40
C GLY A 73 -4.38 -4.77 -7.04
N THR A 74 -3.96 -6.01 -6.85
CA THR A 74 -4.23 -6.69 -5.59
C THR A 74 -2.97 -7.13 -4.86
N THR A 75 -1.81 -6.95 -5.44
CA THR A 75 -0.57 -7.43 -4.85
C THR A 75 0.58 -6.46 -5.07
N ILE A 76 1.37 -6.27 -4.05
CA ILE A 76 2.62 -5.54 -4.18
C ILE A 76 3.68 -6.40 -3.49
N LYS A 77 4.80 -6.63 -4.20
CA LYS A 77 5.92 -7.34 -3.61
C LYS A 77 7.05 -6.36 -3.48
N PHE A 78 7.69 -6.34 -2.35
CA PHE A 78 8.80 -5.42 -2.18
C PHE A 78 9.89 -6.08 -1.35
N LYS A 79 11.10 -5.54 -1.45
CA LYS A 79 12.21 -6.02 -0.68
C LYS A 79 12.41 -5.13 0.52
N ILE A 80 12.79 -5.72 1.63
CA ILE A 80 13.08 -4.95 2.83
C ILE A 80 14.40 -4.26 2.60
N PRO A 81 14.43 -2.92 2.65
CA PRO A 81 15.65 -2.18 2.32
C PRO A 81 16.68 -2.21 3.42
N VAL A 82 17.91 -2.01 3.03
CA VAL A 82 19.01 -1.97 3.96
C VAL A 82 18.80 -0.97 5.06
N LYS A 83 18.16 0.12 4.76
CA LYS A 83 17.96 1.15 5.76
C LYS A 83 16.81 0.92 6.71
N ALA A 84 16.07 -0.14 6.54
CA ALA A 84 14.93 -0.38 7.41
C ALA A 84 15.46 -0.70 8.81
N ALA A 85 14.93 -0.03 9.80
CA ALA A 85 15.35 -0.26 11.16
C ALA A 85 14.67 -1.52 11.69
N PRO A 86 15.32 -2.25 12.56
CA PRO A 86 14.68 -3.42 13.16
C PRO A 86 13.46 -3.00 13.95
N GLY A 87 12.50 -3.86 14.03
CA GLY A 87 11.29 -3.59 14.79
C GLY A 87 10.06 -3.66 13.94
N ARG A 88 8.95 -3.29 14.50
CA ARG A 88 7.68 -3.38 13.81
C ARG A 88 7.38 -2.08 13.09
N LEU A 89 7.26 -2.15 11.79
CA LEU A 89 7.05 -0.97 10.98
C LEU A 89 5.70 -1.05 10.26
N THR A 90 5.09 0.09 10.08
CA THR A 90 3.81 0.18 9.37
C THR A 90 4.10 0.37 7.89
N VAL A 91 3.31 -0.24 7.05
CA VAL A 91 3.44 -0.04 5.60
C VAL A 91 2.65 1.22 5.25
N MET A 92 3.26 2.09 4.48
CA MET A 92 2.63 3.34 4.09
C MET A 92 2.76 3.49 2.59
N VAL A 93 1.75 4.05 1.94
CA VAL A 93 1.79 4.27 0.50
C VAL A 93 1.68 5.74 0.19
N LEU A 94 2.25 6.13 -0.94
CA LEU A 94 2.07 7.48 -1.46
C LEU A 94 1.18 7.32 -2.67
N THR A 95 0.06 8.02 -2.69
CA THR A 95 -0.86 7.90 -3.81
C THR A 95 -0.36 8.73 -4.99
N THR A 96 -1.05 8.65 -6.10
CA THR A 96 -0.61 9.34 -7.30
C THR A 96 -1.43 10.61 -7.52
N GLY A 97 -1.03 11.39 -8.49
CA GLY A 97 -1.83 12.55 -8.88
C GLY A 97 -1.47 13.83 -8.17
N LYS A 98 -2.21 14.88 -8.48
CA LYS A 98 -1.95 16.15 -7.91
C LYS A 98 -2.16 16.18 -6.43
N ASP A 99 -3.08 15.42 -5.94
CA ASP A 99 -3.35 15.42 -4.53
C ASP A 99 -2.75 14.21 -3.86
N ALA A 100 -1.55 13.87 -4.27
CA ALA A 100 -0.88 12.71 -3.71
C ALA A 100 -0.77 12.84 -2.19
N LYS A 101 -1.01 11.76 -1.49
CA LYS A 101 -0.95 11.77 -0.05
C LYS A 101 -0.28 10.54 0.46
N TYR A 102 0.27 10.63 1.66
CA TYR A 102 0.84 9.48 2.33
C TYR A 102 -0.26 8.86 3.17
N ILE A 103 -0.50 7.59 3.00
CA ILE A 103 -1.55 6.91 3.76
C ILE A 103 -0.98 5.69 4.44
N GLU A 104 -1.02 5.66 5.75
CA GLU A 104 -0.56 4.51 6.50
C GLU A 104 -1.59 3.39 6.35
N GLN A 105 -1.11 2.20 6.13
CA GLN A 105 -1.98 1.06 5.91
C GLN A 105 -2.14 0.27 7.22
N PRO A 106 -3.19 -0.51 7.34
CA PRO A 106 -3.42 -1.26 8.57
C PRO A 106 -2.57 -2.52 8.68
N VAL A 107 -1.51 -2.62 7.92
CA VAL A 107 -0.65 -3.80 7.96
C VAL A 107 0.74 -3.39 8.41
N LYS A 108 1.42 -4.28 9.11
CA LYS A 108 2.74 -4.01 9.63
C LYS A 108 3.67 -5.16 9.33
N VAL A 109 4.94 -4.85 9.25
CA VAL A 109 5.95 -5.85 8.99
C VAL A 109 6.99 -5.70 10.09
N THR A 110 7.42 -6.80 10.67
CA THR A 110 8.45 -6.77 11.68
C THR A 110 9.78 -7.05 11.00
N ILE A 111 10.73 -6.17 11.18
CA ILE A 111 12.05 -6.34 10.58
C ILE A 111 12.94 -6.96 11.62
N ASP A 112 13.46 -8.13 11.30
CA ASP A 112 14.32 -8.84 12.22
C ASP A 112 15.71 -8.25 12.16
N GLU A 113 16.42 -8.38 13.24
CA GLU A 113 17.76 -7.85 13.27
C GLU A 113 18.69 -8.64 12.39
N PRO A 114 19.74 -8.01 11.91
CA PRO A 114 20.65 -8.66 11.00
C PRO A 114 21.28 -9.89 11.63
N ASP A 115 21.52 -10.87 10.82
CA ASP A 115 22.11 -12.05 11.27
C ASP A 115 23.41 -11.90 11.92
N ALA A 116 24.14 -11.02 11.45
CA ALA A 116 25.45 -10.88 11.97
C ALA A 116 25.48 -10.79 13.43
N LYS A 117 24.57 -10.15 13.98
CA LYS A 117 24.61 -9.98 15.31
C LYS A 117 24.24 -11.13 16.06
N THR A 118 23.72 -11.94 15.46
CA THR A 118 23.33 -13.02 16.23
C THR A 118 24.43 -13.84 16.55
N ASP A 119 25.38 -13.86 16.09
CA ASP A 119 26.33 -14.74 16.33
C ASP A 119 27.08 -14.63 17.29
N PRO A 120 27.46 -15.02 17.69
CA PRO A 120 27.99 -15.19 18.29
C PRO A 120 28.09 -15.51 19.08
N HIS A 121 28.03 -15.87 19.14
CA HIS A 121 28.10 -16.16 19.85
C HIS A 121 28.24 -16.54 20.23
#